data_aa2e903cf4445c00c6b00d61424eb708
#
_entry.id   aa2e903cf4445c00c6b00d61424eb708
#
_cell.length_a   1.000
_cell.length_b   1.000
_cell.length_c   1.000
_cell.angle_alpha   90.00
_cell.angle_beta   90.00
_cell.angle_gamma   90.00
#
_symmetry.space_group_name_H-M   'P 1'
#
loop_
_entity.id
_entity.type
_entity.pdbx_description
1 polymer ?
#
loop_
_entity_poly.entity_id
_entity_poly.type
_entity_poly.pdbx_seq_one_letter_code
_entity_poly.pdbx_strand_id
1 'polypeptide(L)'
;MTFARHNPVLTLAAVAVVAFTAAFAALTLANRSSSPPAGPPAVANGTAPARSTDARIRQLQAEVHAAPKEAGGWALLGDAYLQKVRETGDASFYTRADGVLKRALALSPNNVDALVGAGTLALARHDFATGLRYGEAARRAAPSLVRPLGVIVDAQVELGRYREAARTLNRMVALKPNLASYARVSYFRELHGDLGGALQAMRYAVSAGGGTPENVGYVQTLLGNLELALGHTAAARLAYGQALAGVPRYVPASVGLARVEAGERNYGPAIRRLRAAVGRLPLPEYVVALGETEHAAGRTAAARRDLALVGAEERLLQANGVNTDVDLALFEANHGEPARGVALARRALAAAPSVRSADALGWSLTRAGNPAAGLRWAKRALRLGSADPAFLYHAGMTARAAGRTALGKRRLRRALARNPRFSPLYAPRARAALR
;
A
#
# COMPACT_ATOMS: atom_id res chain seq x y z
N MET A 1 34.42 -8.50 32.71
CA MET A 1 34.25 -7.99 31.34
C MET A 1 33.46 -9.04 30.55
N THR A 2 32.16 -8.92 30.54
CA THR A 2 31.24 -9.86 29.83
C THR A 2 30.69 -9.14 28.62
N PHE A 3 31.18 -9.52 27.45
CA PHE A 3 30.68 -9.05 26.17
C PHE A 3 29.25 -9.55 25.96
N ALA A 4 28.27 -8.66 26.01
CA ALA A 4 26.92 -8.91 25.58
C ALA A 4 26.94 -9.11 24.04
N ARG A 5 26.72 -10.34 23.59
CA ARG A 5 26.53 -10.67 22.18
C ARG A 5 25.22 -10.05 21.70
N HIS A 6 25.32 -8.96 20.97
CA HIS A 6 24.20 -8.42 20.19
C HIS A 6 23.85 -9.40 19.08
N ASN A 7 22.67 -9.97 19.15
CA ASN A 7 22.08 -10.78 18.10
C ASN A 7 21.29 -9.85 17.16
N PRO A 8 21.78 -9.50 15.97
CA PRO A 8 21.05 -8.66 15.03
C PRO A 8 20.21 -9.53 14.12
N VAL A 9 18.96 -9.76 14.46
CA VAL A 9 18.07 -10.47 13.56
C VAL A 9 16.62 -10.10 13.83
N LEU A 10 15.90 -9.52 12.88
CA LEU A 10 14.42 -9.55 12.77
C LEU A 10 13.85 -8.55 11.76
N THR A 11 13.06 -8.95 10.85
CA THR A 11 11.69 -8.60 10.47
C THR A 11 11.36 -8.54 9.00
N LEU A 12 10.16 -8.81 8.60
CA LEU A 12 9.32 -8.10 7.63
C LEU A 12 7.90 -8.61 7.60
N ALA A 13 6.96 -7.71 7.58
CA ALA A 13 5.64 -7.98 7.07
C ALA A 13 4.68 -6.77 7.02
N ALA A 14 5.19 -5.54 6.96
CA ALA A 14 4.35 -4.35 6.90
C ALA A 14 4.31 -3.67 5.52
N VAL A 15 4.93 -4.28 4.54
CA VAL A 15 5.36 -3.66 3.28
C VAL A 15 4.31 -3.65 2.17
N ALA A 16 3.27 -4.47 2.25
CA ALA A 16 2.27 -4.56 1.18
C ALA A 16 1.27 -3.38 1.14
N VAL A 17 1.29 -2.48 2.11
CA VAL A 17 0.17 -1.54 2.34
C VAL A 17 0.50 -0.08 1.97
N VAL A 18 1.77 0.34 1.91
CA VAL A 18 2.11 1.72 1.49
C VAL A 18 1.86 1.92 -0.01
N ALA A 19 2.28 0.97 -0.82
CA ALA A 19 1.90 0.95 -2.24
C ALA A 19 0.38 0.85 -2.44
N PHE A 20 -0.33 0.30 -1.45
CA PHE A 20 -1.76 0.11 -1.46
C PHE A 20 -2.53 1.43 -1.33
N THR A 21 -2.22 2.31 -0.37
CA THR A 21 -2.95 3.56 -0.17
C THR A 21 -2.72 4.56 -1.29
N ALA A 22 -1.50 4.73 -1.77
CA ALA A 22 -1.20 5.61 -2.90
C ALA A 22 -1.85 5.13 -4.19
N ALA A 23 -1.89 3.82 -4.44
CA ALA A 23 -2.49 3.25 -5.63
C ALA A 23 -4.04 3.17 -5.54
N PHE A 24 -4.62 3.04 -4.34
CA PHE A 24 -6.08 3.12 -4.15
C PHE A 24 -6.63 4.53 -4.44
N ALA A 25 -5.93 5.55 -4.02
CA ALA A 25 -6.24 6.92 -4.39
C ALA A 25 -6.27 7.11 -5.91
N ALA A 26 -5.44 6.37 -6.65
CA ALA A 26 -5.37 6.42 -8.10
C ALA A 26 -6.57 5.80 -8.83
N LEU A 27 -7.19 4.77 -8.28
CA LEU A 27 -8.40 4.17 -8.84
C LEU A 27 -9.59 5.13 -8.88
N THR A 28 -9.61 6.17 -8.04
CA THR A 28 -10.64 7.22 -8.10
C THR A 28 -10.54 8.07 -9.36
N LEU A 29 -9.35 8.19 -9.94
CA LEU A 29 -9.08 9.03 -11.11
C LEU A 29 -9.41 8.35 -12.45
N ALA A 30 -9.29 7.02 -12.52
CA ALA A 30 -9.51 6.25 -13.74
C ALA A 30 -10.97 6.17 -14.22
N ASN A 31 -11.91 6.67 -13.44
CA ASN A 31 -13.34 6.49 -13.68
C ASN A 31 -13.98 7.60 -14.56
N ARG A 32 -13.16 8.40 -15.27
CA ARG A 32 -13.66 9.49 -16.13
C ARG A 32 -14.32 9.07 -17.46
N SER A 33 -14.12 7.83 -17.89
CA SER A 33 -14.49 7.41 -19.25
C SER A 33 -15.57 6.34 -19.30
N SER A 34 -16.65 6.45 -18.54
CA SER A 34 -17.80 5.56 -18.77
C SER A 34 -19.05 6.36 -19.09
N SER A 35 -19.28 6.58 -20.37
CA SER A 35 -20.63 6.78 -20.93
C SER A 35 -21.50 5.55 -20.64
N PRO A 36 -22.86 5.68 -20.56
CA PRO A 36 -23.73 4.55 -20.29
C PRO A 36 -23.58 3.45 -21.35
N PRO A 37 -23.86 2.19 -21.04
CA PRO A 37 -23.65 1.08 -21.95
C PRO A 37 -24.59 1.18 -23.15
N ALA A 38 -24.04 1.52 -24.29
CA ALA A 38 -24.59 1.14 -25.58
C ALA A 38 -24.23 -0.33 -25.82
N GLY A 39 -25.09 -1.08 -26.48
CA GLY A 39 -25.03 -2.53 -26.69
C GLY A 39 -23.68 -3.11 -27.14
N PRO A 40 -23.55 -4.44 -27.31
CA PRO A 40 -22.28 -5.11 -27.46
C PRO A 40 -21.46 -4.48 -28.59
N PRO A 41 -20.23 -4.00 -28.34
CA PRO A 41 -19.44 -3.37 -29.36
C PRO A 41 -18.94 -4.43 -30.35
N ALA A 42 -19.16 -4.17 -31.64
CA ALA A 42 -18.42 -4.79 -32.72
C ALA A 42 -16.90 -4.60 -32.44
N VAL A 43 -16.13 -5.65 -32.66
CA VAL A 43 -14.66 -5.64 -32.58
C VAL A 43 -14.12 -4.64 -33.56
N ALA A 44 -13.81 -3.44 -33.15
CA ALA A 44 -13.04 -2.47 -33.92
C ALA A 44 -11.55 -2.71 -33.61
N ASN A 45 -10.88 -3.43 -34.49
CA ASN A 45 -9.43 -3.47 -34.56
C ASN A 45 -8.93 -2.08 -34.97
N GLY A 46 -8.26 -1.41 -34.05
CA GLY A 46 -7.65 -0.11 -34.31
C GLY A 46 -7.59 0.82 -33.11
N THR A 47 -7.03 0.37 -31.99
CA THR A 47 -6.69 1.28 -30.89
C THR A 47 -5.38 1.98 -31.21
N ALA A 48 -5.44 3.28 -31.50
CA ALA A 48 -4.25 4.12 -31.43
C ALA A 48 -3.55 3.90 -30.10
N PRO A 49 -2.21 3.78 -30.04
CA PRO A 49 -1.49 3.52 -28.82
C PRO A 49 -1.84 4.62 -27.81
N ALA A 50 -2.24 4.21 -26.60
CA ALA A 50 -2.53 5.15 -25.51
C ALA A 50 -1.34 6.10 -25.36
N ARG A 51 -1.58 7.41 -25.45
CA ARG A 51 -0.52 8.41 -25.32
C ARG A 51 0.18 8.21 -23.98
N SER A 52 1.53 8.23 -23.97
CA SER A 52 2.30 8.10 -22.74
C SER A 52 1.94 9.21 -21.75
N THR A 53 2.06 8.94 -20.45
CA THR A 53 1.82 9.94 -19.42
C THR A 53 2.66 11.20 -19.62
N ASP A 54 3.89 11.07 -20.12
CA ASP A 54 4.73 12.21 -20.46
C ASP A 54 4.16 13.06 -21.61
N ALA A 55 3.63 12.44 -22.65
CA ALA A 55 2.97 13.15 -23.73
C ALA A 55 1.70 13.88 -23.24
N ARG A 56 0.93 13.24 -22.34
CA ARG A 56 -0.24 13.85 -21.71
C ARG A 56 0.15 15.03 -20.83
N ILE A 57 1.22 14.91 -20.03
CA ILE A 57 1.74 16.02 -19.21
C ILE A 57 2.13 17.20 -20.09
N ARG A 58 2.89 16.98 -21.16
CA ARG A 58 3.28 18.07 -22.09
C ARG A 58 2.06 18.75 -22.72
N GLN A 59 1.07 17.96 -23.17
CA GLN A 59 -0.17 18.51 -23.70
C GLN A 59 -0.90 19.37 -22.68
N LEU A 60 -1.10 18.87 -21.44
CA LEU A 60 -1.79 19.60 -20.39
C LEU A 60 -1.02 20.85 -19.94
N GLN A 61 0.32 20.82 -19.94
CA GLN A 61 1.14 22.00 -19.69
C GLN A 61 0.92 23.08 -20.76
N ALA A 62 0.82 22.71 -22.03
CA ALA A 62 0.51 23.67 -23.10
C ALA A 62 -0.94 24.22 -22.95
N GLU A 63 -1.91 23.37 -22.59
CA GLU A 63 -3.30 23.78 -22.36
C GLU A 63 -3.43 24.79 -21.23
N VAL A 64 -2.80 24.54 -20.06
CA VAL A 64 -2.86 25.48 -18.94
C VAL A 64 -2.07 26.76 -19.19
N HIS A 65 -1.08 26.73 -20.06
CA HIS A 65 -0.37 27.93 -20.51
C HIS A 65 -1.24 28.78 -21.45
N ALA A 66 -1.97 28.16 -22.36
CA ALA A 66 -2.90 28.84 -23.28
C ALA A 66 -4.15 29.37 -22.57
N ALA A 67 -4.64 28.65 -21.55
CA ALA A 67 -5.85 29.02 -20.80
C ALA A 67 -5.60 29.04 -19.26
N PRO A 68 -4.77 29.96 -18.73
CA PRO A 68 -4.30 29.90 -17.33
C PRO A 68 -5.39 30.19 -16.28
N LYS A 69 -6.55 30.65 -16.69
CA LYS A 69 -7.72 30.89 -15.82
C LYS A 69 -8.70 29.72 -15.75
N GLU A 70 -8.48 28.68 -16.54
CA GLU A 70 -9.33 27.49 -16.59
C GLU A 70 -8.92 26.45 -15.53
N ALA A 71 -9.68 26.34 -14.45
CA ALA A 71 -9.38 25.44 -13.33
C ALA A 71 -9.29 23.97 -13.74
N GLY A 72 -10.09 23.54 -14.72
CA GLY A 72 -10.15 22.15 -15.20
C GLY A 72 -8.81 21.64 -15.75
N GLY A 73 -8.12 22.44 -16.55
CA GLY A 73 -6.80 22.10 -17.09
C GLY A 73 -5.76 21.84 -15.99
N TRP A 74 -5.71 22.72 -14.98
CA TRP A 74 -4.85 22.56 -13.82
C TRP A 74 -5.16 21.30 -13.01
N ALA A 75 -6.45 20.99 -12.80
CA ALA A 75 -6.85 19.75 -12.12
C ALA A 75 -6.41 18.50 -12.87
N LEU A 76 -6.58 18.49 -14.21
CA LEU A 76 -6.13 17.38 -15.07
C LEU A 76 -4.62 17.19 -15.05
N LEU A 77 -3.86 18.29 -15.03
CA LEU A 77 -2.39 18.25 -14.93
C LEU A 77 -1.95 17.67 -13.57
N GLY A 78 -2.66 18.01 -12.49
CA GLY A 78 -2.45 17.41 -11.17
C GLY A 78 -2.63 15.88 -11.18
N ASP A 79 -3.71 15.40 -11.79
CA ASP A 79 -3.98 13.98 -11.97
C ASP A 79 -2.86 13.29 -12.78
N ALA A 80 -2.38 13.93 -13.85
CA ALA A 80 -1.29 13.38 -14.67
C ALA A 80 0.04 13.29 -13.90
N TYR A 81 0.35 14.26 -13.03
CA TYR A 81 1.51 14.18 -12.16
C TYR A 81 1.37 13.04 -11.13
N LEU A 82 0.20 12.85 -10.52
CA LEU A 82 -0.06 11.73 -9.61
C LEU A 82 0.08 10.38 -10.33
N GLN A 83 -0.36 10.29 -11.60
CA GLN A 83 -0.12 9.11 -12.43
C GLN A 83 1.38 8.86 -12.62
N LYS A 84 2.16 9.92 -12.89
CA LYS A 84 3.60 9.81 -13.11
C LYS A 84 4.34 9.28 -11.88
N VAL A 85 3.95 9.69 -10.66
CA VAL A 85 4.52 9.10 -9.44
C VAL A 85 4.32 7.58 -9.40
N ARG A 86 3.13 7.09 -9.76
CA ARG A 86 2.85 5.64 -9.76
C ARG A 86 3.72 4.86 -10.73
N GLU A 87 4.03 5.47 -11.88
CA GLU A 87 4.85 4.85 -12.92
C GLU A 87 6.35 4.83 -12.58
N THR A 88 6.83 5.87 -11.89
CA THR A 88 8.26 6.11 -11.72
C THR A 88 8.76 6.06 -10.28
N GLY A 89 7.87 6.23 -9.28
CA GLY A 89 8.24 6.42 -7.88
C GLY A 89 8.89 7.77 -7.58
N ASP A 90 9.02 8.64 -8.57
CA ASP A 90 9.61 9.96 -8.36
C ASP A 90 8.67 10.86 -7.55
N ALA A 91 8.98 11.00 -6.27
CA ALA A 91 8.20 11.77 -5.31
C ALA A 91 8.17 13.29 -5.63
N SER A 92 9.07 13.80 -6.48
CA SER A 92 9.07 15.21 -6.89
C SER A 92 7.78 15.62 -7.61
N PHE A 93 7.11 14.67 -8.26
CA PHE A 93 5.82 14.90 -8.89
C PHE A 93 4.69 15.14 -7.88
N TYR A 94 4.81 14.74 -6.60
CA TYR A 94 3.86 15.16 -5.56
C TYR A 94 3.89 16.66 -5.33
N THR A 95 5.07 17.27 -5.30
CA THR A 95 5.24 18.72 -5.16
C THR A 95 4.68 19.46 -6.38
N ARG A 96 4.90 18.94 -7.59
CA ARG A 96 4.31 19.49 -8.82
C ARG A 96 2.79 19.38 -8.83
N ALA A 97 2.23 18.22 -8.44
CA ALA A 97 0.79 18.02 -8.32
C ALA A 97 0.17 18.99 -7.31
N ASP A 98 0.80 19.19 -6.15
CA ASP A 98 0.35 20.13 -5.13
C ASP A 98 0.21 21.56 -5.66
N GLY A 99 1.23 22.04 -6.38
CA GLY A 99 1.23 23.38 -6.96
C GLY A 99 0.07 23.61 -7.95
N VAL A 100 -0.13 22.67 -8.88
CA VAL A 100 -1.17 22.82 -9.91
C VAL A 100 -2.58 22.58 -9.33
N LEU A 101 -2.76 21.68 -8.37
CA LEU A 101 -4.05 21.45 -7.69
C LEU A 101 -4.43 22.66 -6.82
N LYS A 102 -3.49 23.27 -6.12
CA LYS A 102 -3.70 24.54 -5.39
C LYS A 102 -4.13 25.67 -6.34
N ARG A 103 -3.49 25.75 -7.51
CA ARG A 103 -3.89 26.71 -8.54
C ARG A 103 -5.31 26.49 -9.04
N ALA A 104 -5.69 25.22 -9.31
CA ALA A 104 -7.05 24.87 -9.70
C ALA A 104 -8.08 25.28 -8.65
N LEU A 105 -7.79 25.01 -7.37
CA LEU A 105 -8.69 25.35 -6.25
C LEU A 105 -8.74 26.86 -5.97
N ALA A 106 -7.66 27.61 -6.22
CA ALA A 106 -7.67 29.06 -6.13
C ALA A 106 -8.55 29.70 -7.21
N LEU A 107 -8.61 29.11 -8.40
CA LEU A 107 -9.47 29.55 -9.51
C LEU A 107 -10.92 29.14 -9.31
N SER A 108 -11.15 27.95 -8.78
CA SER A 108 -12.48 27.39 -8.53
C SER A 108 -12.47 26.51 -7.28
N PRO A 109 -12.82 27.06 -6.10
CA PRO A 109 -12.75 26.35 -4.82
C PRO A 109 -13.62 25.08 -4.75
N ASN A 110 -14.67 25.01 -5.55
CA ASN A 110 -15.58 23.86 -5.61
C ASN A 110 -15.34 22.95 -6.83
N ASN A 111 -14.22 23.14 -7.55
CA ASN A 111 -13.89 22.25 -8.66
C ASN A 111 -13.68 20.82 -8.15
N VAL A 112 -14.60 19.93 -8.50
CA VAL A 112 -14.68 18.56 -7.96
C VAL A 112 -13.43 17.74 -8.34
N ASP A 113 -12.92 17.92 -9.55
CA ASP A 113 -11.74 17.21 -10.01
C ASP A 113 -10.50 17.66 -9.21
N ALA A 114 -10.35 18.95 -8.97
CA ALA A 114 -9.26 19.49 -8.17
C ALA A 114 -9.35 19.03 -6.70
N LEU A 115 -10.56 19.02 -6.12
CA LEU A 115 -10.80 18.53 -4.76
C LEU A 115 -10.48 17.04 -4.63
N VAL A 116 -10.91 16.20 -5.58
CA VAL A 116 -10.59 14.77 -5.62
C VAL A 116 -9.08 14.57 -5.82
N GLY A 117 -8.45 15.31 -6.73
CA GLY A 117 -7.00 15.27 -6.95
C GLY A 117 -6.21 15.64 -5.69
N ALA A 118 -6.58 16.74 -5.02
CA ALA A 118 -5.96 17.18 -3.78
C ALA A 118 -6.16 16.16 -2.64
N GLY A 119 -7.35 15.57 -2.55
CA GLY A 119 -7.62 14.48 -1.62
C GLY A 119 -6.76 13.24 -1.89
N THR A 120 -6.62 12.88 -3.17
CA THR A 120 -5.76 11.78 -3.63
C THR A 120 -4.29 12.03 -3.29
N LEU A 121 -3.80 13.25 -3.52
CA LEU A 121 -2.44 13.66 -3.15
C LEU A 121 -2.22 13.58 -1.64
N ALA A 122 -3.18 14.06 -0.85
CA ALA A 122 -3.10 13.98 0.61
C ALA A 122 -3.03 12.52 1.10
N LEU A 123 -3.86 11.62 0.54
CA LEU A 123 -3.78 10.19 0.82
C LEU A 123 -2.41 9.60 0.45
N ALA A 124 -1.88 9.96 -0.72
CA ALA A 124 -0.58 9.49 -1.18
C ALA A 124 0.58 9.99 -0.30
N ARG A 125 0.41 11.15 0.34
CA ARG A 125 1.33 11.70 1.34
C ARG A 125 1.06 11.21 2.77
N HIS A 126 0.09 10.31 2.95
CA HIS A 126 -0.38 9.79 4.23
C HIS A 126 -0.93 10.89 5.19
N ASP A 127 -1.36 12.03 4.64
CA ASP A 127 -2.16 13.03 5.35
C ASP A 127 -3.65 12.70 5.20
N PHE A 128 -4.07 11.66 5.91
CA PHE A 128 -5.41 11.12 5.78
C PHE A 128 -6.49 12.09 6.29
N ALA A 129 -6.17 12.93 7.26
CA ALA A 129 -7.10 13.94 7.77
C ALA A 129 -7.41 15.00 6.69
N THR A 130 -6.40 15.49 6.00
CA THR A 130 -6.56 16.41 4.87
C THR A 130 -7.24 15.72 3.69
N GLY A 131 -6.89 14.46 3.41
CA GLY A 131 -7.58 13.66 2.40
C GLY A 131 -9.08 13.56 2.66
N LEU A 132 -9.48 13.29 3.91
CA LEU A 132 -10.89 13.23 4.30
C LEU A 132 -11.59 14.58 4.07
N ARG A 133 -10.98 15.70 4.48
CA ARG A 133 -11.57 17.05 4.28
C ARG A 133 -11.83 17.35 2.80
N TYR A 134 -10.86 17.07 1.93
CA TYR A 134 -11.02 17.26 0.49
C TYR A 134 -12.08 16.32 -0.11
N GLY A 135 -12.08 15.04 0.28
CA GLY A 135 -13.09 14.09 -0.15
C GLY A 135 -14.51 14.51 0.23
N GLU A 136 -14.70 15.01 1.46
CA GLU A 136 -15.99 15.52 1.93
C GLU A 136 -16.39 16.81 1.22
N ALA A 137 -15.46 17.71 0.93
CA ALA A 137 -15.73 18.92 0.13
C ALA A 137 -16.16 18.54 -1.29
N ALA A 138 -15.46 17.62 -1.94
CA ALA A 138 -15.83 17.12 -3.26
C ALA A 138 -17.22 16.46 -3.27
N ARG A 139 -17.56 15.69 -2.22
CA ARG A 139 -18.87 15.07 -2.07
C ARG A 139 -19.98 16.10 -1.88
N ARG A 140 -19.73 17.20 -1.16
CA ARG A 140 -20.72 18.30 -1.03
C ARG A 140 -20.94 19.00 -2.36
N ALA A 141 -19.87 19.24 -3.13
CA ALA A 141 -19.95 19.87 -4.45
C ALA A 141 -20.64 19.00 -5.50
N ALA A 142 -20.52 17.65 -5.39
CA ALA A 142 -21.13 16.71 -6.32
C ALA A 142 -21.59 15.41 -5.61
N PRO A 143 -22.78 15.44 -4.97
CA PRO A 143 -23.26 14.34 -4.11
C PRO A 143 -23.53 13.02 -4.82
N SER A 144 -23.78 13.05 -6.13
CA SER A 144 -24.04 11.87 -6.99
C SER A 144 -22.77 11.22 -7.53
N LEU A 145 -21.63 11.90 -7.45
CA LEU A 145 -20.38 11.34 -7.96
C LEU A 145 -19.77 10.33 -6.98
N VAL A 146 -19.28 9.20 -7.54
CA VAL A 146 -18.67 8.11 -6.77
C VAL A 146 -17.21 8.41 -6.40
N ARG A 147 -16.48 9.16 -7.22
CA ARG A 147 -15.05 9.44 -7.02
C ARG A 147 -14.71 10.02 -5.63
N PRO A 148 -15.44 11.04 -5.11
CA PRO A 148 -15.22 11.54 -3.75
C PRO A 148 -15.35 10.46 -2.67
N LEU A 149 -16.27 9.50 -2.83
CA LEU A 149 -16.47 8.43 -1.85
C LEU A 149 -15.25 7.52 -1.72
N GLY A 150 -14.51 7.30 -2.81
CA GLY A 150 -13.25 6.54 -2.77
C GLY A 150 -12.22 7.23 -1.86
N VAL A 151 -12.01 8.53 -2.03
CA VAL A 151 -11.10 9.32 -1.16
C VAL A 151 -11.55 9.26 0.30
N ILE A 152 -12.86 9.40 0.56
CA ILE A 152 -13.41 9.35 1.92
C ILE A 152 -13.20 7.98 2.56
N VAL A 153 -13.51 6.89 1.85
CA VAL A 153 -13.32 5.52 2.37
C VAL A 153 -11.88 5.27 2.77
N ASP A 154 -10.93 5.60 1.87
CA ASP A 154 -9.51 5.36 2.10
C ASP A 154 -9.02 6.15 3.32
N ALA A 155 -9.39 7.43 3.41
CA ALA A 155 -9.07 8.26 4.57
C ALA A 155 -9.69 7.71 5.87
N GLN A 156 -10.97 7.32 5.85
CA GLN A 156 -11.66 6.79 7.03
C GLN A 156 -11.03 5.48 7.53
N VAL A 157 -10.62 4.59 6.63
CA VAL A 157 -9.93 3.34 6.98
C VAL A 157 -8.62 3.64 7.70
N GLU A 158 -7.78 4.50 7.14
CA GLU A 158 -6.47 4.82 7.71
C GLU A 158 -6.58 5.65 9.00
N LEU A 159 -7.63 6.47 9.15
CA LEU A 159 -7.95 7.15 10.40
C LEU A 159 -8.60 6.23 11.45
N GLY A 160 -8.77 4.93 11.17
CA GLY A 160 -9.38 3.99 12.10
C GLY A 160 -10.89 4.17 12.32
N ARG A 161 -11.56 4.94 11.43
CA ARG A 161 -13.01 5.21 11.44
C ARG A 161 -13.78 4.12 10.68
N TYR A 162 -13.57 2.85 11.06
CA TYR A 162 -14.03 1.70 10.27
C TYR A 162 -15.55 1.61 10.10
N ARG A 163 -16.34 2.04 11.11
CA ARG A 163 -17.81 2.07 10.99
C ARG A 163 -18.28 3.08 9.94
N GLU A 164 -17.62 4.22 9.87
CA GLU A 164 -17.89 5.25 8.86
C GLU A 164 -17.45 4.76 7.47
N ALA A 165 -16.25 4.17 7.39
CA ALA A 165 -15.75 3.57 6.16
C ALA A 165 -16.70 2.52 5.59
N ALA A 166 -17.28 1.65 6.43
CA ALA A 166 -18.26 0.66 6.00
C ALA A 166 -19.49 1.32 5.38
N ARG A 167 -20.06 2.35 6.02
CA ARG A 167 -21.22 3.07 5.47
C ARG A 167 -20.92 3.77 4.15
N THR A 168 -19.77 4.43 4.07
CA THR A 168 -19.33 5.11 2.84
C THR A 168 -19.08 4.12 1.72
N LEU A 169 -18.46 2.99 2.03
CA LEU A 169 -18.19 1.91 1.07
C LEU A 169 -19.46 1.27 0.53
N ASN A 170 -20.45 0.98 1.39
CA ASN A 170 -21.75 0.46 0.97
C ASN A 170 -22.45 1.45 0.01
N ARG A 171 -22.42 2.75 0.31
CA ARG A 171 -22.94 3.79 -0.59
C ARG A 171 -22.18 3.82 -1.92
N MET A 172 -20.86 3.69 -1.88
CA MET A 172 -20.01 3.67 -3.09
C MET A 172 -20.38 2.51 -4.01
N VAL A 173 -20.55 1.32 -3.44
CA VAL A 173 -20.95 0.10 -4.19
C VAL A 173 -22.35 0.25 -4.76
N ALA A 174 -23.31 0.76 -3.95
CA ALA A 174 -24.69 0.95 -4.38
C ALA A 174 -24.82 1.95 -5.55
N LEU A 175 -24.00 3.01 -5.54
CA LEU A 175 -23.98 4.00 -6.63
C LEU A 175 -23.28 3.48 -7.89
N LYS A 176 -22.17 2.80 -7.75
CA LYS A 176 -21.39 2.28 -8.89
C LYS A 176 -20.53 1.08 -8.50
N PRO A 177 -21.03 -0.16 -8.70
CA PRO A 177 -20.23 -1.35 -8.58
C PRO A 177 -19.22 -1.41 -9.73
N ASN A 178 -17.94 -1.28 -9.42
CA ASN A 178 -16.85 -1.28 -10.40
C ASN A 178 -15.52 -1.72 -9.78
N LEU A 179 -14.46 -1.77 -10.58
CA LEU A 179 -13.11 -2.12 -10.14
C LEU A 179 -12.70 -1.37 -8.87
N ALA A 180 -12.92 -0.05 -8.80
CA ALA A 180 -12.49 0.78 -7.67
C ALA A 180 -13.28 0.49 -6.39
N SER A 181 -14.59 0.26 -6.48
CA SER A 181 -15.43 -0.08 -5.32
C SER A 181 -15.16 -1.50 -4.83
N TYR A 182 -15.06 -2.48 -5.71
CA TYR A 182 -14.81 -3.88 -5.35
C TYR A 182 -13.41 -4.08 -4.73
N ALA A 183 -12.39 -3.40 -5.24
CA ALA A 183 -11.06 -3.48 -4.66
C ALA A 183 -11.05 -2.93 -3.21
N ARG A 184 -11.82 -1.86 -2.91
CA ARG A 184 -11.97 -1.34 -1.54
C ARG A 184 -12.77 -2.28 -0.65
N VAL A 185 -13.82 -2.92 -1.17
CA VAL A 185 -14.54 -3.99 -0.45
C VAL A 185 -13.60 -5.11 -0.07
N SER A 186 -12.74 -5.53 -0.98
CA SER A 186 -11.74 -6.57 -0.73
C SER A 186 -10.83 -6.20 0.44
N TYR A 187 -10.22 -5.01 0.39
CA TYR A 187 -9.35 -4.55 1.47
C TYR A 187 -10.06 -4.42 2.81
N PHE A 188 -11.26 -3.86 2.81
CA PHE A 188 -12.05 -3.72 4.03
C PHE A 188 -12.35 -5.08 4.66
N ARG A 189 -12.72 -6.09 3.87
CA ARG A 189 -12.94 -7.46 4.32
C ARG A 189 -11.66 -8.13 4.82
N GLU A 190 -10.54 -7.92 4.13
CA GLU A 190 -9.22 -8.41 4.56
C GLU A 190 -8.86 -7.88 5.96
N LEU A 191 -9.02 -6.58 6.22
CA LEU A 191 -8.81 -5.99 7.54
C LEU A 191 -9.67 -6.62 8.63
N HIS A 192 -10.88 -7.08 8.29
CA HIS A 192 -11.81 -7.76 9.21
C HIS A 192 -11.64 -9.28 9.25
N GLY A 193 -10.64 -9.84 8.55
CA GLY A 193 -10.34 -11.27 8.53
C GLY A 193 -11.25 -12.12 7.66
N ASP A 194 -12.19 -11.51 6.93
CA ASP A 194 -13.01 -12.18 5.92
C ASP A 194 -12.24 -12.35 4.60
N LEU A 195 -11.28 -13.28 4.61
CA LEU A 195 -10.38 -13.49 3.46
C LEU A 195 -11.10 -14.11 2.26
N GLY A 196 -12.11 -14.95 2.49
CA GLY A 196 -12.92 -15.52 1.42
C GLY A 196 -13.72 -14.45 0.68
N GLY A 197 -14.42 -13.61 1.42
CA GLY A 197 -15.12 -12.47 0.86
C GLY A 197 -14.19 -11.41 0.24
N ALA A 198 -12.98 -11.24 0.78
CA ALA A 198 -11.96 -10.38 0.20
C ALA A 198 -11.52 -10.89 -1.19
N LEU A 199 -11.21 -12.18 -1.32
CA LEU A 199 -10.89 -12.81 -2.61
C LEU A 199 -12.01 -12.66 -3.63
N GLN A 200 -13.24 -12.93 -3.22
CA GLN A 200 -14.39 -12.79 -4.10
C GLN A 200 -14.54 -11.35 -4.61
N ALA A 201 -14.45 -10.37 -3.71
CA ALA A 201 -14.52 -8.96 -4.08
C ALA A 201 -13.38 -8.54 -5.01
N MET A 202 -12.14 -9.03 -4.78
CA MET A 202 -11.01 -8.73 -5.65
C MET A 202 -11.18 -9.36 -7.05
N ARG A 203 -11.74 -10.57 -7.14
CA ARG A 203 -12.08 -11.20 -8.43
C ARG A 203 -13.16 -10.39 -9.17
N TYR A 204 -14.16 -9.84 -8.48
CA TYR A 204 -15.11 -8.90 -9.08
C TYR A 204 -14.43 -7.62 -9.57
N ALA A 205 -13.45 -7.09 -8.82
CA ALA A 205 -12.66 -5.94 -9.27
C ALA A 205 -11.93 -6.24 -10.59
N VAL A 206 -11.27 -7.40 -10.67
CA VAL A 206 -10.60 -7.86 -11.90
C VAL A 206 -11.60 -8.02 -13.07
N SER A 207 -12.73 -8.68 -12.83
CA SER A 207 -13.75 -8.95 -13.85
C SER A 207 -14.44 -7.66 -14.33
N ALA A 208 -14.58 -6.66 -13.47
CA ALA A 208 -15.15 -5.37 -13.85
C ALA A 208 -14.26 -4.59 -14.83
N GLY A 209 -13.01 -5.02 -15.00
CA GLY A 209 -12.07 -4.37 -15.91
C GLY A 209 -11.74 -2.93 -15.49
N GLY A 210 -10.95 -2.26 -16.28
CA GLY A 210 -10.57 -0.86 -16.06
C GLY A 210 -10.31 -0.13 -17.37
N GLY A 211 -10.46 1.20 -17.34
CA GLY A 211 -10.24 2.05 -18.51
C GLY A 211 -8.79 2.12 -18.97
N THR A 212 -7.83 1.61 -18.17
CA THR A 212 -6.41 1.54 -18.53
C THR A 212 -5.81 0.19 -18.14
N PRO A 213 -4.84 -0.33 -18.93
CA PRO A 213 -4.15 -1.57 -18.61
C PRO A 213 -3.48 -1.56 -17.22
N GLU A 214 -2.97 -0.40 -16.77
CA GLU A 214 -2.34 -0.26 -15.47
C GLU A 214 -3.31 -0.54 -14.32
N ASN A 215 -4.56 -0.05 -14.40
CA ASN A 215 -5.55 -0.30 -13.35
C ASN A 215 -5.88 -1.79 -13.23
N VAL A 216 -5.96 -2.49 -14.37
CA VAL A 216 -6.15 -3.94 -14.41
C VAL A 216 -4.92 -4.64 -13.82
N GLY A 217 -3.71 -4.26 -14.24
CA GLY A 217 -2.45 -4.78 -13.71
C GLY A 217 -2.32 -4.55 -12.21
N TYR A 218 -2.80 -3.42 -11.73
CA TYR A 218 -2.84 -3.11 -10.31
C TYR A 218 -3.75 -4.06 -9.52
N VAL A 219 -5.02 -4.23 -9.91
CA VAL A 219 -5.94 -5.13 -9.18
C VAL A 219 -5.55 -6.60 -9.33
N GLN A 220 -4.95 -7.00 -10.44
CA GLN A 220 -4.33 -8.32 -10.60
C GLN A 220 -3.19 -8.52 -9.59
N THR A 221 -2.37 -7.48 -9.37
CA THR A 221 -1.31 -7.53 -8.36
C THR A 221 -1.88 -7.63 -6.95
N LEU A 222 -2.96 -6.91 -6.64
CA LEU A 222 -3.65 -7.03 -5.35
C LEU A 222 -4.25 -8.42 -5.14
N LEU A 223 -4.83 -9.01 -6.18
CA LEU A 223 -5.29 -10.39 -6.14
C LEU A 223 -4.13 -11.35 -5.84
N GLY A 224 -3.00 -11.16 -6.50
CA GLY A 224 -1.77 -11.92 -6.24
C GLY A 224 -1.27 -11.77 -4.81
N ASN A 225 -1.30 -10.56 -4.25
CA ASN A 225 -0.91 -10.29 -2.86
C ASN A 225 -1.83 -11.02 -1.87
N LEU A 226 -3.14 -11.00 -2.10
CA LEU A 226 -4.12 -11.66 -1.25
C LEU A 226 -4.01 -13.19 -1.33
N GLU A 227 -3.82 -13.76 -2.54
CA GLU A 227 -3.56 -15.20 -2.72
C GLU A 227 -2.25 -15.61 -2.03
N LEU A 228 -1.20 -14.77 -2.11
CA LEU A 228 0.07 -15.01 -1.42
C LEU A 228 -0.10 -14.95 0.11
N ALA A 229 -0.85 -13.99 0.64
CA ALA A 229 -1.15 -13.89 2.07
C ALA A 229 -1.87 -15.13 2.60
N LEU A 230 -2.67 -15.77 1.76
CA LEU A 230 -3.33 -17.05 2.02
C LEU A 230 -2.44 -18.29 1.82
N GLY A 231 -1.22 -18.11 1.32
CA GLY A 231 -0.31 -19.21 1.01
C GLY A 231 -0.58 -19.92 -0.31
N HIS A 232 -1.48 -19.39 -1.13
CA HIS A 232 -1.83 -19.95 -2.45
C HIS A 232 -0.81 -19.50 -3.51
N THR A 233 0.43 -20.00 -3.42
CA THR A 233 1.56 -19.53 -4.23
C THR A 233 1.35 -19.68 -5.74
N ALA A 234 0.68 -20.75 -6.19
CA ALA A 234 0.36 -20.95 -7.61
C ALA A 234 -0.62 -19.92 -8.14
N ALA A 235 -1.70 -19.63 -7.40
CA ALA A 235 -2.68 -18.60 -7.75
C ALA A 235 -2.05 -17.20 -7.73
N ALA A 236 -1.19 -16.91 -6.75
CA ALA A 236 -0.44 -15.67 -6.69
C ALA A 236 0.46 -15.48 -7.92
N ARG A 237 1.21 -16.51 -8.34
CA ARG A 237 2.02 -16.48 -9.57
C ARG A 237 1.18 -16.19 -10.81
N LEU A 238 0.02 -16.82 -10.93
CA LEU A 238 -0.89 -16.60 -12.06
C LEU A 238 -1.34 -15.15 -12.10
N ALA A 239 -1.82 -14.60 -10.99
CA ALA A 239 -2.29 -13.22 -10.92
C ALA A 239 -1.19 -12.20 -11.25
N TYR A 240 0.02 -12.37 -10.69
CA TYR A 240 1.17 -11.51 -11.03
C TYR A 240 1.59 -11.68 -12.50
N GLY A 241 1.54 -12.90 -13.05
CA GLY A 241 1.80 -13.18 -14.46
C GLY A 241 0.83 -12.44 -15.37
N GLN A 242 -0.46 -12.46 -15.05
CA GLN A 242 -1.51 -11.72 -15.77
C GLN A 242 -1.28 -10.20 -15.69
N ALA A 243 -0.88 -9.67 -14.54
CA ALA A 243 -0.53 -8.26 -14.42
C ALA A 243 0.64 -7.88 -15.35
N LEU A 244 1.67 -8.73 -15.43
CA LEU A 244 2.84 -8.52 -16.30
C LEU A 244 2.54 -8.73 -17.80
N ALA A 245 1.59 -9.59 -18.14
CA ALA A 245 1.11 -9.74 -19.51
C ALA A 245 0.38 -8.49 -19.99
N GLY A 246 -0.46 -7.89 -19.14
CA GLY A 246 -1.18 -6.66 -19.45
C GLY A 246 -0.31 -5.40 -19.38
N VAL A 247 0.64 -5.35 -18.47
CA VAL A 247 1.57 -4.23 -18.29
C VAL A 247 3.00 -4.78 -18.20
N PRO A 248 3.71 -4.90 -19.30
CA PRO A 248 5.09 -5.38 -19.30
C PRO A 248 5.98 -4.55 -18.36
N ARG A 249 6.81 -5.24 -17.57
CA ARG A 249 7.71 -4.63 -16.59
C ARG A 249 7.00 -3.92 -15.43
N TYR A 250 5.76 -4.24 -15.10
CA TYR A 250 5.05 -3.68 -13.96
C TYR A 250 5.75 -4.08 -12.64
N VAL A 251 6.39 -3.09 -12.01
CA VAL A 251 7.28 -3.32 -10.86
C VAL A 251 6.57 -4.00 -9.69
N PRO A 252 5.34 -3.56 -9.27
CA PRO A 252 4.67 -4.21 -8.13
C PRO A 252 4.40 -5.70 -8.33
N ALA A 253 3.99 -6.12 -9.53
CA ALA A 253 3.78 -7.54 -9.83
C ALA A 253 5.10 -8.33 -9.87
N SER A 254 6.17 -7.72 -10.39
CA SER A 254 7.51 -8.31 -10.36
C SER A 254 8.00 -8.54 -8.93
N VAL A 255 7.80 -7.58 -8.03
CA VAL A 255 8.10 -7.73 -6.60
C VAL A 255 7.25 -8.82 -5.96
N GLY A 256 5.96 -8.93 -6.33
CA GLY A 256 5.09 -10.01 -5.89
C GLY A 256 5.64 -11.39 -6.25
N LEU A 257 6.10 -11.59 -7.49
CA LEU A 257 6.77 -12.83 -7.91
C LEU A 257 8.05 -13.09 -7.11
N ALA A 258 8.86 -12.05 -6.87
CA ALA A 258 10.07 -12.21 -6.07
C ALA A 258 9.77 -12.65 -4.63
N ARG A 259 8.67 -12.17 -4.04
CA ARG A 259 8.22 -12.60 -2.71
C ARG A 259 7.79 -14.07 -2.70
N VAL A 260 7.13 -14.54 -3.75
CA VAL A 260 6.82 -15.97 -3.90
C VAL A 260 8.12 -16.78 -3.97
N GLU A 261 9.05 -16.38 -4.84
CA GLU A 261 10.35 -17.03 -5.01
C GLU A 261 11.15 -17.07 -3.69
N ALA A 262 11.20 -15.95 -2.96
CA ALA A 262 11.88 -15.86 -1.66
C ALA A 262 11.23 -16.78 -0.59
N GLY A 263 9.90 -16.82 -0.54
CA GLY A 263 9.16 -17.73 0.34
C GLY A 263 9.43 -19.21 0.06
N GLU A 264 9.68 -19.57 -1.18
CA GLU A 264 10.08 -20.89 -1.63
C GLU A 264 11.58 -21.17 -1.48
N ARG A 265 12.34 -20.22 -0.92
CA ARG A 265 13.81 -20.25 -0.77
C ARG A 265 14.58 -20.24 -2.10
N ASN A 266 13.92 -19.87 -3.18
CA ASN A 266 14.55 -19.64 -4.47
C ASN A 266 15.17 -18.24 -4.52
N TYR A 267 16.19 -18.03 -3.68
CA TYR A 267 16.75 -16.69 -3.41
C TYR A 267 17.45 -16.05 -4.60
N GLY A 268 18.11 -16.86 -5.47
CA GLY A 268 18.83 -16.33 -6.63
C GLY A 268 17.94 -15.52 -7.58
N PRO A 269 16.88 -16.10 -8.13
CA PRO A 269 15.87 -15.39 -8.94
C PRO A 269 15.20 -14.25 -8.19
N ALA A 270 14.79 -14.45 -6.93
CA ALA A 270 14.16 -13.42 -6.11
C ALA A 270 15.04 -12.16 -5.98
N ILE A 271 16.33 -12.32 -5.66
CA ILE A 271 17.29 -11.22 -5.54
C ILE A 271 17.47 -10.48 -6.87
N ARG A 272 17.64 -11.23 -7.99
CA ARG A 272 17.76 -10.57 -9.30
C ARG A 272 16.54 -9.74 -9.65
N ARG A 273 15.33 -10.26 -9.39
CA ARG A 273 14.08 -9.60 -9.65
C ARG A 273 13.89 -8.36 -8.76
N LEU A 274 14.22 -8.47 -7.48
CA LEU A 274 14.16 -7.35 -6.54
C LEU A 274 15.16 -6.25 -6.87
N ARG A 275 16.40 -6.59 -7.26
CA ARG A 275 17.38 -5.60 -7.72
C ARG A 275 16.92 -4.85 -8.96
N ALA A 276 16.33 -5.55 -9.94
CA ALA A 276 15.75 -4.93 -11.11
C ALA A 276 14.56 -4.02 -10.75
N ALA A 277 13.76 -4.41 -9.76
CA ALA A 277 12.65 -3.61 -9.25
C ALA A 277 13.15 -2.34 -8.56
N VAL A 278 14.10 -2.44 -7.64
CA VAL A 278 14.72 -1.31 -6.92
C VAL A 278 15.42 -0.36 -7.89
N GLY A 279 16.12 -0.87 -8.90
CA GLY A 279 16.77 -0.03 -9.92
C GLY A 279 15.79 0.78 -10.78
N ARG A 280 14.51 0.42 -10.82
CA ARG A 280 13.47 1.14 -11.58
C ARG A 280 12.55 1.99 -10.71
N LEU A 281 12.27 1.51 -9.51
CA LEU A 281 11.33 2.09 -8.58
C LEU A 281 11.90 1.85 -7.17
N PRO A 282 12.77 2.74 -6.68
CA PRO A 282 13.49 2.55 -5.42
C PRO A 282 12.61 2.89 -4.21
N LEU A 283 11.49 2.20 -4.06
CA LEU A 283 10.65 2.38 -2.87
C LEU A 283 11.28 1.69 -1.65
N PRO A 284 11.23 2.30 -0.46
CA PRO A 284 11.79 1.74 0.77
C PRO A 284 11.40 0.29 1.00
N GLU A 285 10.15 -0.06 0.75
CA GLU A 285 9.65 -1.43 0.89
C GLU A 285 10.28 -2.44 -0.07
N TYR A 286 10.73 -2.01 -1.24
CA TYR A 286 11.39 -2.91 -2.19
C TYR A 286 12.86 -3.09 -1.81
N VAL A 287 13.49 -2.02 -1.32
CA VAL A 287 14.85 -2.06 -0.77
C VAL A 287 14.90 -2.98 0.45
N VAL A 288 13.93 -2.87 1.35
CA VAL A 288 13.82 -3.75 2.51
C VAL A 288 13.59 -5.20 2.07
N ALA A 289 12.67 -5.46 1.12
CA ALA A 289 12.43 -6.82 0.59
C ALA A 289 13.69 -7.44 -0.02
N LEU A 290 14.50 -6.63 -0.73
CA LEU A 290 15.81 -7.06 -1.27
C LEU A 290 16.75 -7.43 -0.13
N GLY A 291 17.02 -6.52 0.80
CA GLY A 291 17.97 -6.74 1.89
C GLY A 291 17.61 -7.94 2.75
N GLU A 292 16.34 -8.17 3.01
CA GLU A 292 15.91 -9.35 3.79
C GLU A 292 15.97 -10.66 3.02
N THR A 293 15.71 -10.63 1.73
CA THR A 293 15.90 -11.81 0.88
C THR A 293 17.39 -12.15 0.80
N GLU A 294 18.26 -11.16 0.70
CA GLU A 294 19.71 -11.33 0.74
C GLU A 294 20.19 -11.87 2.08
N HIS A 295 19.64 -11.34 3.18
CA HIS A 295 19.95 -11.86 4.51
C HIS A 295 19.53 -13.33 4.66
N ALA A 296 18.33 -13.67 4.20
CA ALA A 296 17.83 -15.05 4.22
C ALA A 296 18.68 -16.00 3.35
N ALA A 297 19.30 -15.47 2.29
CA ALA A 297 20.25 -16.19 1.42
C ALA A 297 21.68 -16.27 1.99
N GLY A 298 21.94 -15.76 3.20
CA GLY A 298 23.27 -15.71 3.81
C GLY A 298 24.16 -14.58 3.29
N ARG A 299 23.66 -13.69 2.42
CA ARG A 299 24.42 -12.56 1.82
C ARG A 299 24.41 -11.33 2.75
N THR A 300 24.88 -11.51 3.99
CA THR A 300 24.76 -10.49 5.05
C THR A 300 25.41 -9.15 4.72
N ALA A 301 26.53 -9.13 4.01
CA ALA A 301 27.21 -7.89 3.63
C ALA A 301 26.40 -7.09 2.58
N ALA A 302 25.80 -7.77 1.59
CA ALA A 302 24.92 -7.15 0.60
C ALA A 302 23.65 -6.61 1.28
N ALA A 303 23.00 -7.42 2.11
CA ALA A 303 21.81 -7.02 2.87
C ALA A 303 22.04 -5.74 3.69
N ARG A 304 23.19 -5.62 4.37
CA ARG A 304 23.51 -4.40 5.14
C ARG A 304 23.68 -3.17 4.27
N ARG A 305 24.34 -3.31 3.10
CA ARG A 305 24.49 -2.18 2.16
C ARG A 305 23.16 -1.72 1.62
N ASP A 306 22.30 -2.65 1.20
CA ASP A 306 21.03 -2.31 0.60
C ASP A 306 20.07 -1.72 1.65
N LEU A 307 19.99 -2.29 2.84
CA LEU A 307 19.19 -1.74 3.94
C LEU A 307 19.63 -0.34 4.39
N ALA A 308 20.92 0.01 4.25
CA ALA A 308 21.39 1.36 4.56
C ALA A 308 20.81 2.46 3.64
N LEU A 309 20.31 2.07 2.45
CA LEU A 309 19.68 3.01 1.51
C LEU A 309 18.30 3.48 1.98
N VAL A 310 17.61 2.70 2.83
CA VAL A 310 16.23 3.02 3.29
C VAL A 310 16.17 4.43 3.90
N GLY A 311 17.15 4.81 4.73
CA GLY A 311 17.15 6.14 5.33
C GLY A 311 17.33 7.30 4.33
N ALA A 312 17.93 7.06 3.17
CA ALA A 312 18.04 8.07 2.11
C ALA A 312 16.73 8.20 1.34
N GLU A 313 16.10 7.09 0.98
CA GLU A 313 14.80 7.05 0.31
C GLU A 313 13.69 7.69 1.17
N GLU A 314 13.69 7.38 2.47
CA GLU A 314 12.77 7.98 3.43
C GLU A 314 12.91 9.50 3.51
N ARG A 315 14.15 10.03 3.57
CA ARG A 315 14.37 11.49 3.55
C ARG A 315 13.86 12.14 2.27
N LEU A 316 14.04 11.47 1.12
CA LEU A 316 13.52 11.97 -0.16
C LEU A 316 11.99 12.03 -0.16
N LEU A 317 11.32 10.99 0.34
CA LEU A 317 9.86 10.96 0.48
C LEU A 317 9.36 12.07 1.42
N GLN A 318 9.99 12.23 2.59
CA GLN A 318 9.66 13.26 3.57
C GLN A 318 9.86 14.67 3.00
N ALA A 319 10.92 14.91 2.24
CA ALA A 319 11.16 16.20 1.55
C ALA A 319 10.04 16.56 0.56
N ASN A 320 9.33 15.57 0.03
CA ASN A 320 8.15 15.74 -0.84
C ASN A 320 6.80 15.64 -0.09
N GLY A 321 6.84 15.72 1.24
CA GLY A 321 5.67 15.78 2.11
C GLY A 321 5.02 14.44 2.41
N VAL A 322 5.68 13.32 2.15
CA VAL A 322 5.16 11.98 2.48
C VAL A 322 5.46 11.65 3.94
N ASN A 323 4.44 11.29 4.70
CA ASN A 323 4.61 10.78 6.06
C ASN A 323 4.91 9.27 6.02
N THR A 324 6.13 8.91 6.39
CA THR A 324 6.63 7.53 6.36
C THR A 324 6.74 6.91 7.77
N ASP A 325 6.18 7.56 8.78
CA ASP A 325 6.37 7.21 10.20
C ASP A 325 6.02 5.76 10.54
N VAL A 326 4.98 5.16 9.92
CA VAL A 326 4.61 3.75 10.16
C VAL A 326 5.70 2.80 9.66
N ASP A 327 6.14 3.02 8.43
CA ASP A 327 7.06 2.10 7.75
C ASP A 327 8.46 2.23 8.31
N LEU A 328 8.89 3.46 8.57
CA LEU A 328 10.16 3.74 9.22
C LEU A 328 10.17 3.22 10.68
N ALA A 329 9.04 3.28 11.40
CA ALA A 329 8.94 2.68 12.73
C ALA A 329 9.18 1.17 12.70
N LEU A 330 8.60 0.48 11.74
CA LEU A 330 8.81 -0.95 11.55
C LEU A 330 10.25 -1.24 11.09
N PHE A 331 10.80 -0.45 10.20
CA PHE A 331 12.19 -0.58 9.78
C PHE A 331 13.14 -0.41 10.97
N GLU A 332 13.00 0.63 11.78
CA GLU A 332 13.82 0.86 12.97
C GLU A 332 13.67 -0.24 14.02
N ALA A 333 12.44 -0.70 14.25
CA ALA A 333 12.20 -1.82 15.16
C ALA A 333 12.93 -3.10 14.73
N ASN A 334 13.23 -3.23 13.46
CA ASN A 334 13.67 -4.47 12.84
C ASN A 334 15.14 -4.50 12.48
N HIS A 335 15.63 -3.40 11.92
CA HIS A 335 16.94 -3.27 11.30
C HIS A 335 17.77 -2.11 11.85
N GLY A 336 17.13 -1.20 12.59
CA GLY A 336 17.76 -0.01 13.15
C GLY A 336 17.65 0.07 14.69
N GLU A 337 17.19 1.22 15.18
CA GLU A 337 17.07 1.54 16.59
C GLU A 337 15.62 1.40 17.07
N PRO A 338 15.25 0.36 17.85
CA PRO A 338 13.88 0.14 18.29
C PRO A 338 13.27 1.30 19.09
N ALA A 339 14.09 2.05 19.86
CA ALA A 339 13.63 3.22 20.61
C ALA A 339 13.16 4.34 19.66
N ARG A 340 13.88 4.56 18.55
CA ARG A 340 13.46 5.46 17.47
C ARG A 340 12.18 4.97 16.81
N GLY A 341 12.08 3.66 16.60
CA GLY A 341 10.86 3.01 16.09
C GLY A 341 9.64 3.31 16.98
N VAL A 342 9.79 3.30 18.31
CA VAL A 342 8.69 3.68 19.23
C VAL A 342 8.27 5.14 19.06
N ALA A 343 9.23 6.06 18.93
CA ALA A 343 8.91 7.48 18.73
C ALA A 343 8.13 7.72 17.43
N LEU A 344 8.59 7.12 16.33
CA LEU A 344 7.93 7.16 15.02
C LEU A 344 6.52 6.57 15.09
N ALA A 345 6.36 5.38 15.67
CA ALA A 345 5.06 4.71 15.77
C ALA A 345 4.05 5.50 16.63
N ARG A 346 4.51 6.22 17.64
CA ARG A 346 3.65 7.11 18.43
C ARG A 346 3.14 8.29 17.60
N ARG A 347 4.00 8.91 16.77
CA ARG A 347 3.58 9.98 15.85
C ARG A 347 2.59 9.46 14.82
N ALA A 348 2.89 8.31 14.22
CA ALA A 348 1.99 7.64 13.27
C ALA A 348 0.61 7.36 13.87
N LEU A 349 0.57 6.86 15.11
CA LEU A 349 -0.68 6.57 15.82
C LEU A 349 -1.47 7.84 16.15
N ALA A 350 -0.79 8.94 16.47
CA ALA A 350 -1.44 10.23 16.74
C ALA A 350 -2.06 10.81 15.46
N ALA A 351 -1.36 10.71 14.33
CA ALA A 351 -1.84 11.18 13.03
C ALA A 351 -2.96 10.29 12.45
N ALA A 352 -2.82 8.97 12.59
CA ALA A 352 -3.71 7.97 11.99
C ALA A 352 -3.88 6.76 12.92
N PRO A 353 -4.87 6.74 13.83
CA PRO A 353 -5.06 5.70 14.85
C PRO A 353 -5.65 4.40 14.30
N SER A 354 -5.06 3.89 13.23
CA SER A 354 -5.44 2.66 12.55
C SER A 354 -4.94 1.39 13.26
N VAL A 355 -5.38 0.22 12.77
CA VAL A 355 -4.83 -1.07 13.24
C VAL A 355 -3.35 -1.23 12.83
N ARG A 356 -2.92 -0.58 11.74
CA ARG A 356 -1.54 -0.61 11.26
C ARG A 356 -0.59 0.17 12.17
N SER A 357 -0.92 1.42 12.50
CA SER A 357 -0.13 2.21 13.45
C SER A 357 -0.13 1.57 14.85
N ALA A 358 -1.22 0.89 15.24
CA ALA A 358 -1.24 0.11 16.47
C ALA A 358 -0.30 -1.11 16.41
N ASP A 359 -0.20 -1.80 15.27
CA ASP A 359 0.77 -2.90 15.08
C ASP A 359 2.21 -2.39 15.14
N ALA A 360 2.51 -1.32 14.42
CA ALA A 360 3.83 -0.70 14.42
C ALA A 360 4.27 -0.30 15.84
N LEU A 361 3.40 0.34 16.63
CA LEU A 361 3.70 0.71 17.99
C LEU A 361 3.86 -0.51 18.91
N GLY A 362 2.97 -1.49 18.79
CA GLY A 362 3.05 -2.72 19.58
C GLY A 362 4.34 -3.50 19.34
N TRP A 363 4.73 -3.57 18.09
CA TRP A 363 5.96 -4.23 17.69
C TRP A 363 7.21 -3.45 18.10
N SER A 364 7.27 -2.15 17.83
CA SER A 364 8.41 -1.30 18.23
C SER A 364 8.64 -1.33 19.74
N LEU A 365 7.57 -1.24 20.55
CA LEU A 365 7.67 -1.38 22.01
C LEU A 365 8.24 -2.74 22.43
N THR A 366 7.82 -3.81 21.77
CA THR A 366 8.33 -5.15 22.04
C THR A 366 9.82 -5.24 21.73
N ARG A 367 10.24 -4.68 20.59
CA ARG A 367 11.65 -4.68 20.17
C ARG A 367 12.53 -3.77 21.05
N ALA A 368 11.94 -2.71 21.60
CA ALA A 368 12.59 -1.80 22.56
C ALA A 368 12.61 -2.35 24.00
N GLY A 369 12.24 -3.62 24.23
CA GLY A 369 12.31 -4.24 25.56
C GLY A 369 11.09 -3.99 26.46
N ASN A 370 10.00 -3.45 25.93
CA ASN A 370 8.75 -3.24 26.67
C ASN A 370 7.58 -4.06 26.11
N PRO A 371 7.63 -5.40 26.16
CA PRO A 371 6.61 -6.26 25.56
C PRO A 371 5.27 -6.20 26.30
N ALA A 372 5.24 -5.84 27.58
CA ALA A 372 4.00 -5.69 28.34
C ALA A 372 3.15 -4.53 27.80
N ALA A 373 3.78 -3.39 27.52
CA ALA A 373 3.12 -2.29 26.82
C ALA A 373 2.78 -2.65 25.38
N GLY A 374 3.70 -3.34 24.68
CA GLY A 374 3.50 -3.83 23.31
C GLY A 374 2.27 -4.73 23.17
N LEU A 375 1.97 -5.56 24.17
CA LEU A 375 0.84 -6.49 24.16
C LEU A 375 -0.53 -5.78 24.07
N ARG A 376 -0.67 -4.61 24.69
CA ARG A 376 -1.91 -3.80 24.61
C ARG A 376 -2.15 -3.33 23.18
N TRP A 377 -1.10 -2.88 22.51
CA TRP A 377 -1.16 -2.40 21.14
C TRP A 377 -1.34 -3.54 20.13
N ALA A 378 -0.66 -4.67 20.34
CA ALA A 378 -0.88 -5.88 19.55
C ALA A 378 -2.33 -6.40 19.64
N LYS A 379 -3.01 -6.25 20.80
CA LYS A 379 -4.44 -6.51 20.94
C LYS A 379 -5.26 -5.53 20.12
N ARG A 380 -4.90 -4.24 20.11
CA ARG A 380 -5.58 -3.20 19.34
C ARG A 380 -5.38 -3.39 17.83
N ALA A 381 -4.19 -3.81 17.39
CA ALA A 381 -3.92 -4.15 15.99
C ALA A 381 -4.83 -5.27 15.46
N LEU A 382 -5.10 -6.27 16.28
CA LEU A 382 -5.95 -7.42 15.93
C LEU A 382 -7.45 -7.23 16.23
N ARG A 383 -7.90 -6.03 16.63
CA ARG A 383 -9.28 -5.80 17.11
C ARG A 383 -10.36 -6.02 16.03
N LEU A 384 -10.01 -5.92 14.77
CA LEU A 384 -10.91 -6.16 13.65
C LEU A 384 -10.98 -7.64 13.24
N GLY A 385 -10.19 -8.50 13.86
CA GLY A 385 -10.12 -9.90 13.49
C GLY A 385 -9.12 -10.23 12.40
N SER A 386 -8.26 -9.27 12.00
CA SER A 386 -7.27 -9.46 10.94
C SER A 386 -6.58 -10.82 11.02
N ALA A 387 -6.47 -11.47 9.88
CA ALA A 387 -5.79 -12.75 9.69
C ALA A 387 -4.43 -12.59 9.00
N ASP A 388 -3.93 -11.35 8.88
CA ASP A 388 -2.62 -11.05 8.32
C ASP A 388 -1.52 -11.81 9.07
N PRO A 389 -0.69 -12.64 8.38
CA PRO A 389 0.34 -13.44 9.03
C PRO A 389 1.37 -12.61 9.78
N ALA A 390 1.61 -11.38 9.35
CA ALA A 390 2.56 -10.49 9.96
C ALA A 390 2.05 -9.91 11.28
N PHE A 391 0.83 -9.38 11.27
CA PHE A 391 0.20 -8.93 12.51
C PHE A 391 0.10 -10.05 13.53
N LEU A 392 -0.23 -11.26 13.07
CA LEU A 392 -0.26 -12.45 13.92
C LEU A 392 1.13 -12.82 14.44
N TYR A 393 2.17 -12.68 13.62
CA TYR A 393 3.56 -12.91 14.03
C TYR A 393 4.01 -11.87 15.07
N HIS A 394 3.87 -10.56 14.80
CA HIS A 394 4.21 -9.50 15.75
C HIS A 394 3.50 -9.71 17.08
N ALA A 395 2.19 -9.91 17.05
CA ALA A 395 1.40 -10.14 18.23
C ALA A 395 1.76 -11.45 18.96
N GLY A 396 2.18 -12.48 18.21
CA GLY A 396 2.62 -13.76 18.77
C GLY A 396 3.95 -13.64 19.49
N MET A 397 4.93 -13.00 18.88
CA MET A 397 6.25 -12.75 19.47
C MET A 397 6.16 -11.80 20.66
N THR A 398 5.35 -10.73 20.55
CA THR A 398 5.05 -9.82 21.66
C THR A 398 4.46 -10.56 22.85
N ALA A 399 3.47 -11.42 22.63
CA ALA A 399 2.86 -12.20 23.71
C ALA A 399 3.87 -13.13 24.41
N ARG A 400 4.75 -13.77 23.65
CA ARG A 400 5.83 -14.60 24.21
C ARG A 400 6.79 -13.76 25.06
N ALA A 401 7.27 -12.64 24.53
CA ALA A 401 8.17 -11.75 25.23
C ALA A 401 7.54 -11.17 26.52
N ALA A 402 6.20 -11.02 26.54
CA ALA A 402 5.43 -10.60 27.71
C ALA A 402 5.07 -11.76 28.67
N GLY A 403 5.68 -12.94 28.56
CA GLY A 403 5.40 -14.11 29.39
C GLY A 403 4.06 -14.84 29.08
N ARG A 404 3.32 -14.40 28.08
CA ARG A 404 2.04 -15.02 27.68
C ARG A 404 2.26 -16.12 26.63
N THR A 405 3.03 -17.14 27.00
CA THR A 405 3.54 -18.19 26.08
C THR A 405 2.42 -18.90 25.32
N ALA A 406 1.36 -19.33 26.00
CA ALA A 406 0.23 -20.03 25.36
C ALA A 406 -0.45 -19.16 24.29
N LEU A 407 -0.69 -17.87 24.58
CA LEU A 407 -1.24 -16.90 23.64
C LEU A 407 -0.30 -16.69 22.46
N GLY A 408 1.00 -16.55 22.73
CA GLY A 408 2.04 -16.40 21.73
C GLY A 408 2.07 -17.58 20.75
N LYS A 409 2.15 -18.81 21.28
CA LYS A 409 2.14 -20.05 20.46
C LYS A 409 0.87 -20.15 19.61
N ARG A 410 -0.31 -19.80 20.15
CA ARG A 410 -1.58 -19.82 19.40
C ARG A 410 -1.54 -18.85 18.21
N ARG A 411 -1.05 -17.61 18.40
CA ARG A 411 -0.95 -16.59 17.33
C ARG A 411 0.05 -17.00 16.26
N LEU A 412 1.23 -17.51 16.65
CA LEU A 412 2.24 -18.00 15.71
C LEU A 412 1.75 -19.20 14.88
N ARG A 413 1.02 -20.15 15.51
CA ARG A 413 0.38 -21.24 14.77
C ARG A 413 -0.62 -20.70 13.75
N ARG A 414 -1.44 -19.69 14.12
CA ARG A 414 -2.38 -19.05 13.18
C ARG A 414 -1.65 -18.38 12.02
N ALA A 415 -0.55 -17.65 12.27
CA ALA A 415 0.26 -17.05 11.21
C ALA A 415 0.78 -18.08 10.21
N LEU A 416 1.38 -19.16 10.72
CA LEU A 416 1.94 -20.24 9.89
C LEU A 416 0.85 -21.07 9.19
N ALA A 417 -0.32 -21.24 9.80
CA ALA A 417 -1.46 -21.90 9.18
C ALA A 417 -2.05 -21.08 8.02
N ARG A 418 -1.97 -19.75 8.10
CA ARG A 418 -2.40 -18.86 6.99
C ARG A 418 -1.42 -18.92 5.83
N ASN A 419 -0.16 -18.70 6.12
CA ASN A 419 0.90 -18.83 5.12
C ASN A 419 2.18 -19.36 5.80
N PRO A 420 2.57 -20.61 5.58
CA PRO A 420 3.79 -21.17 6.19
C PRO A 420 5.08 -20.52 5.64
N ARG A 421 4.97 -19.69 4.59
CA ARG A 421 6.07 -19.03 3.88
C ARG A 421 5.89 -17.51 3.81
N PHE A 422 5.13 -16.90 4.73
CA PHE A 422 4.76 -15.49 4.69
C PHE A 422 5.94 -14.52 4.67
N SER A 423 7.11 -14.96 5.11
CA SER A 423 8.36 -14.19 5.07
C SER A 423 9.56 -15.15 5.05
N PRO A 424 10.60 -14.86 4.26
CA PRO A 424 11.82 -15.66 4.24
C PRO A 424 12.54 -15.65 5.59
N LEU A 425 12.40 -14.60 6.39
CA LEU A 425 13.02 -14.46 7.71
C LEU A 425 12.10 -14.91 8.86
N TYR A 426 10.81 -14.49 8.83
CA TYR A 426 9.95 -14.62 10.03
C TYR A 426 9.17 -15.90 10.10
N ALA A 427 8.86 -16.53 9.00
CA ALA A 427 8.23 -17.84 9.02
C ALA A 427 9.17 -18.90 9.68
N PRO A 428 10.49 -18.96 9.37
CA PRO A 428 11.43 -19.79 10.12
C PRO A 428 11.48 -19.47 11.62
N ARG A 429 11.48 -18.19 11.98
CA ARG A 429 11.50 -17.75 13.39
C ARG A 429 10.22 -18.09 14.14
N ALA A 430 9.07 -17.94 13.48
CA ALA A 430 7.80 -18.37 14.05
C ALA A 430 7.82 -19.87 14.37
N ARG A 431 8.38 -20.70 13.47
CA ARG A 431 8.56 -22.14 13.70
C ARG A 431 9.50 -22.43 14.87
N ALA A 432 10.65 -21.75 14.93
CA ALA A 432 11.59 -21.89 16.03
C ALA A 432 10.97 -21.49 17.39
N ALA A 433 10.16 -20.43 17.38
CA ALA A 433 9.45 -19.97 18.57
C ALA A 433 8.31 -20.89 19.03
N LEU A 434 7.91 -21.91 18.27
CA LEU A 434 6.91 -22.91 18.66
C LEU A 434 7.52 -24.15 19.32
N ARG A 435 8.81 -24.36 19.12
CA ARG A 435 9.59 -25.40 19.82
C ARG A 435 9.79 -25.00 21.28
#